data_a00d9f9ecb0dc5f2993e2eb339f2e967
#
_entry.id   a00d9f9ecb0dc5f2993e2eb339f2e967
#
_cell.length_a   1.000
_cell.length_b   1.000
_cell.length_c   1.000
_cell.angle_alpha   90.00
_cell.angle_beta   90.00
_cell.angle_gamma   90.00
#
_symmetry.space_group_name_H-M   'P 1'
#
loop_
_entity.id
_entity.type
_entity.pdbx_description
1 polymer ?
#
loop_
_entity_poly.entity_id
_entity_poly.type
_entity_poly.pdbx_seq_one_letter_code
_entity_poly.pdbx_strand_id
1 'polypeptide(L)'
;MTEADSLQEISMPESAEGMRFDSALALELGISRSAVEDIFESGDCIWAVDGEEVKKSDRVKVGDKIRVLLRSKESHTVESARLPVIFEDSDIVVVAKAIGYAAHPSPGWSGPTVIGALKESGVQIAHVGSEEREGIVHRLDVGTSGLMVVAKSERAYTSLKDQFRSREVKKIYHALAQGHLDPAVGTIDAPIDRHPKEDHRFAVVASGKPSVTHYEAIEFFPAVTLARIELETGRTHQIRVHFNAIKHPLVGDLVYGADPRLAERLAMKRPWLHAMELDFRHPTTGERVHFSAPYPPDLEESLASLRRSIGG
;
A
#
# COMPACT_ATOMS: atom_id res chain seq x y z
N MET A 1 -18.11 13.84 17.53
CA MET A 1 -18.84 14.78 16.66
C MET A 1 -18.53 14.36 15.24
N THR A 2 -19.49 13.79 14.56
CA THR A 2 -19.38 13.41 13.15
C THR A 2 -19.29 14.70 12.34
N GLU A 3 -18.20 14.90 11.59
CA GLU A 3 -18.15 15.96 10.59
C GLU A 3 -19.23 15.64 9.55
N ALA A 4 -20.17 16.54 9.41
CA ALA A 4 -21.27 16.40 8.45
C ALA A 4 -20.73 16.64 7.02
N ASP A 5 -21.35 15.97 6.05
CA ASP A 5 -21.13 16.26 4.63
C ASP A 5 -21.20 17.77 4.39
N SER A 6 -20.24 18.32 3.66
CA SER A 6 -20.19 19.74 3.37
C SER A 6 -20.39 20.01 1.88
N LEU A 7 -21.43 20.80 1.56
CA LEU A 7 -21.63 21.31 0.21
C LEU A 7 -20.84 22.61 0.05
N GLN A 8 -19.88 22.63 -0.85
CA GLN A 8 -19.08 23.81 -1.16
C GLN A 8 -19.42 24.34 -2.55
N GLU A 9 -19.61 25.64 -2.66
CA GLU A 9 -19.68 26.33 -3.96
C GLU A 9 -18.30 26.92 -4.26
N ILE A 10 -17.72 26.51 -5.39
CA ILE A 10 -16.36 26.88 -5.81
C ILE A 10 -16.46 27.66 -7.11
N SER A 11 -15.80 28.82 -7.16
CA SER A 11 -15.62 29.59 -8.39
C SER A 11 -14.20 29.37 -8.91
N MET A 12 -14.07 28.94 -10.16
CA MET A 12 -12.76 28.63 -10.75
C MET A 12 -11.94 29.90 -10.97
N PRO A 13 -10.70 29.93 -10.46
CA PRO A 13 -9.82 31.08 -10.57
C PRO A 13 -9.19 31.20 -11.98
N GLU A 14 -8.62 32.35 -12.27
CA GLU A 14 -7.93 32.64 -13.54
C GLU A 14 -6.75 31.66 -13.77
N SER A 15 -6.08 31.22 -12.70
CA SER A 15 -4.98 30.25 -12.76
C SER A 15 -5.39 28.85 -13.24
N ALA A 16 -6.68 28.53 -13.22
CA ALA A 16 -7.24 27.26 -13.68
C ALA A 16 -7.76 27.29 -15.12
N GLU A 17 -7.72 28.45 -15.81
CA GLU A 17 -8.23 28.60 -17.17
C GLU A 17 -7.67 27.57 -18.15
N GLY A 18 -8.54 26.88 -18.87
CA GLY A 18 -8.16 25.85 -19.85
C GLY A 18 -7.69 24.52 -19.26
N MET A 19 -7.54 24.40 -17.94
CA MET A 19 -7.24 23.12 -17.28
C MET A 19 -8.44 22.16 -17.41
N ARG A 20 -8.17 20.86 -17.26
CA ARG A 20 -9.26 19.89 -17.08
C ARG A 20 -9.88 20.11 -15.70
N PHE A 21 -11.20 19.90 -15.58
CA PHE A 21 -11.91 20.11 -14.32
C PHE A 21 -11.37 19.21 -13.19
N ASP A 22 -11.03 17.94 -13.47
CA ASP A 22 -10.44 17.05 -12.49
C ASP A 22 -9.12 17.59 -11.90
N SER A 23 -8.29 18.19 -12.74
CA SER A 23 -7.01 18.75 -12.32
C SER A 23 -7.15 20.07 -11.58
N ALA A 24 -8.05 20.94 -12.06
CA ALA A 24 -8.36 22.22 -11.41
C ALA A 24 -8.98 22.03 -10.03
N LEU A 25 -9.92 21.09 -9.92
CA LEU A 25 -10.59 20.78 -8.65
C LEU A 25 -9.62 20.19 -7.61
N ALA A 26 -8.70 19.32 -8.05
CA ALA A 26 -7.64 18.79 -7.18
C ALA A 26 -6.77 19.90 -6.59
N LEU A 27 -6.42 20.89 -7.43
CA LEU A 27 -5.59 22.02 -7.04
C LEU A 27 -6.35 22.95 -6.07
N GLU A 28 -7.59 23.29 -6.39
CA GLU A 28 -8.39 24.24 -5.64
C GLU A 28 -8.80 23.71 -4.25
N LEU A 29 -9.13 22.42 -4.16
CA LEU A 29 -9.48 21.77 -2.90
C LEU A 29 -8.27 21.27 -2.12
N GLY A 30 -7.07 21.26 -2.71
CA GLY A 30 -5.87 20.70 -2.07
C GLY A 30 -5.95 19.19 -1.81
N ILE A 31 -6.76 18.46 -2.62
CA ILE A 31 -6.98 17.02 -2.46
C ILE A 31 -6.31 16.21 -3.56
N SER A 32 -6.20 14.90 -3.34
CA SER A 32 -5.60 14.01 -4.33
C SER A 32 -6.48 13.82 -5.57
N ARG A 33 -5.87 13.49 -6.72
CA ARG A 33 -6.61 13.17 -7.94
C ARG A 33 -7.56 11.98 -7.76
N SER A 34 -7.21 10.99 -6.94
CA SER A 34 -8.11 9.87 -6.62
C SER A 34 -9.34 10.31 -5.83
N ALA A 35 -9.16 11.26 -4.90
CA ALA A 35 -10.31 11.82 -4.16
C ALA A 35 -11.23 12.64 -5.09
N VAL A 36 -10.65 13.35 -6.06
CA VAL A 36 -11.42 14.04 -7.10
C VAL A 36 -12.13 13.03 -8.02
N GLU A 37 -11.49 11.91 -8.36
CA GLU A 37 -12.11 10.86 -9.16
C GLU A 37 -13.34 10.26 -8.45
N ASP A 38 -13.23 9.99 -7.14
CA ASP A 38 -14.36 9.55 -6.30
C ASP A 38 -15.53 10.56 -6.35
N ILE A 39 -15.27 11.87 -6.30
CA ILE A 39 -16.27 12.94 -6.39
C ILE A 39 -17.01 12.91 -7.75
N PHE A 40 -16.27 12.75 -8.83
CA PHE A 40 -16.89 12.69 -10.17
C PHE A 40 -17.65 11.38 -10.40
N GLU A 41 -17.17 10.25 -9.88
CA GLU A 41 -17.84 8.94 -10.01
C GLU A 41 -19.13 8.86 -9.19
N SER A 42 -19.21 9.57 -8.07
CA SER A 42 -20.44 9.64 -7.25
C SER A 42 -21.44 10.71 -7.72
N GLY A 43 -21.11 11.49 -8.75
CA GLY A 43 -21.99 12.58 -9.23
C GLY A 43 -22.07 13.77 -8.24
N ASP A 44 -21.09 13.87 -7.34
CA ASP A 44 -21.05 14.89 -6.28
C ASP A 44 -20.49 16.25 -6.77
N CYS A 45 -20.24 16.40 -8.06
CA CYS A 45 -19.77 17.65 -8.68
C CYS A 45 -20.76 18.09 -9.77
N ILE A 46 -21.48 19.17 -9.53
CA ILE A 46 -22.50 19.73 -10.44
C ILE A 46 -22.27 21.21 -10.75
N TRP A 47 -22.75 21.66 -11.90
CA TRP A 47 -22.78 23.08 -12.24
C TRP A 47 -23.71 23.85 -11.26
N ALA A 48 -23.23 24.96 -10.74
CA ALA A 48 -24.03 25.75 -9.79
C ALA A 48 -25.27 26.41 -10.44
N VAL A 49 -25.25 26.59 -11.76
CA VAL A 49 -26.28 27.32 -12.50
C VAL A 49 -27.50 26.44 -12.82
N ASP A 50 -27.29 25.21 -13.28
CA ASP A 50 -28.36 24.33 -13.78
C ASP A 50 -28.44 22.98 -13.03
N GLY A 51 -27.43 22.63 -12.23
CA GLY A 51 -27.39 21.39 -11.48
C GLY A 51 -27.01 20.16 -12.31
N GLU A 52 -26.55 20.35 -13.57
CA GLU A 52 -26.03 19.25 -14.37
C GLU A 52 -24.66 18.78 -13.85
N GLU A 53 -24.34 17.50 -14.10
CA GLU A 53 -23.05 16.94 -13.71
C GLU A 53 -21.90 17.56 -14.51
N VAL A 54 -20.83 17.96 -13.83
CA VAL A 54 -19.59 18.39 -14.45
C VAL A 54 -18.80 17.18 -14.92
N LYS A 55 -18.36 17.15 -16.18
CA LYS A 55 -17.50 16.06 -16.67
C LYS A 55 -16.04 16.36 -16.35
N LYS A 56 -15.34 15.37 -15.82
CA LYS A 56 -13.90 15.46 -15.49
C LYS A 56 -13.00 15.92 -16.63
N SER A 57 -13.44 15.69 -17.88
CA SER A 57 -12.73 16.08 -19.11
C SER A 57 -13.00 17.51 -19.57
N ASP A 58 -14.01 18.16 -19.04
CA ASP A 58 -14.39 19.52 -19.45
C ASP A 58 -13.25 20.50 -19.16
N ARG A 59 -13.22 21.59 -19.89
CA ARG A 59 -12.22 22.64 -19.73
C ARG A 59 -12.78 23.77 -18.89
N VAL A 60 -12.03 24.13 -17.85
CA VAL A 60 -12.35 25.23 -16.94
C VAL A 60 -12.32 26.55 -17.70
N LYS A 61 -13.32 27.39 -17.44
CA LYS A 61 -13.35 28.82 -17.82
C LYS A 61 -13.31 29.65 -16.54
N VAL A 62 -12.67 30.80 -16.60
CA VAL A 62 -12.65 31.74 -15.46
C VAL A 62 -14.07 32.09 -15.04
N GLY A 63 -14.32 31.96 -13.75
CA GLY A 63 -15.62 32.24 -13.16
C GLY A 63 -16.65 31.11 -13.25
N ASP A 64 -16.31 29.96 -13.81
CA ASP A 64 -17.13 28.76 -13.73
C ASP A 64 -17.45 28.46 -12.26
N LYS A 65 -18.74 28.27 -11.96
CA LYS A 65 -19.22 27.97 -10.59
C LYS A 65 -19.76 26.57 -10.53
N ILE A 66 -19.22 25.80 -9.61
CA ILE A 66 -19.63 24.42 -9.34
C ILE A 66 -20.02 24.25 -7.88
N ARG A 67 -20.89 23.28 -7.60
CA ARG A 67 -21.16 22.78 -6.27
C ARG A 67 -20.56 21.41 -6.13
N VAL A 68 -19.77 21.22 -5.09
CA VAL A 68 -19.12 19.97 -4.77
C VAL A 68 -19.61 19.50 -3.41
N LEU A 69 -20.22 18.33 -3.38
CA LEU A 69 -20.55 17.66 -2.12
C LEU A 69 -19.29 16.90 -1.64
N LEU A 70 -18.60 17.49 -0.69
CA LEU A 70 -17.53 16.81 0.03
C LEU A 70 -18.18 15.92 1.06
N ARG A 71 -18.39 14.66 0.69
CA ARG A 71 -18.84 13.67 1.66
C ARG A 71 -17.75 13.51 2.69
N SER A 72 -18.10 13.72 3.94
CA SER A 72 -17.28 13.21 5.03
C SER A 72 -17.08 11.73 4.71
N LYS A 73 -15.86 11.34 4.24
CA LYS A 73 -15.53 9.93 4.27
C LYS A 73 -15.80 9.55 5.71
N GLU A 74 -16.83 8.69 5.94
CA GLU A 74 -16.86 7.98 7.19
C GLU A 74 -15.42 7.56 7.39
N SER A 75 -14.72 8.25 8.24
CA SER A 75 -13.52 7.71 8.79
C SER A 75 -14.05 6.40 9.33
N HIS A 76 -13.81 5.29 8.59
CA HIS A 76 -13.74 4.06 9.30
C HIS A 76 -12.75 4.41 10.39
N THR A 77 -13.30 4.81 11.54
CA THR A 77 -12.65 4.65 12.80
C THR A 77 -12.41 3.16 12.84
N VAL A 78 -11.33 2.74 12.16
CA VAL A 78 -10.58 1.64 12.66
C VAL A 78 -10.36 2.13 14.08
N GLU A 79 -11.18 1.61 15.05
CA GLU A 79 -10.86 1.73 16.45
C GLU A 79 -9.36 1.68 16.46
N SER A 80 -8.72 2.67 17.05
CA SER A 80 -7.26 2.83 17.05
C SER A 80 -6.67 1.53 17.63
N ALA A 81 -6.74 0.50 16.80
CA ALA A 81 -6.27 -0.83 17.13
C ALA A 81 -4.77 -0.64 17.18
N ARG A 82 -4.26 -0.59 18.40
CA ARG A 82 -2.83 -0.49 18.67
C ARG A 82 -2.13 -1.47 17.73
N LEU A 83 -1.23 -0.95 16.91
CA LEU A 83 -0.41 -1.82 16.05
C LEU A 83 0.29 -2.82 16.98
N PRO A 84 0.17 -4.14 16.73
CA PRO A 84 0.86 -5.13 17.55
C PRO A 84 2.37 -4.88 17.49
N VAL A 85 2.96 -4.56 18.64
CA VAL A 85 4.41 -4.42 18.78
C VAL A 85 4.97 -5.81 19.03
N ILE A 86 5.86 -6.25 18.15
CA ILE A 86 6.55 -7.54 18.22
C ILE A 86 7.80 -7.44 19.07
N PHE A 87 8.50 -6.31 18.96
CA PHE A 87 9.70 -6.01 19.73
C PHE A 87 9.88 -4.52 19.87
N GLU A 88 10.38 -4.08 21.01
CA GLU A 88 10.74 -2.68 21.24
C GLU A 88 11.91 -2.59 22.22
N ASP A 89 12.85 -1.69 21.91
CA ASP A 89 13.91 -1.26 22.79
C ASP A 89 14.18 0.24 22.67
N SER A 90 15.37 0.72 23.04
CA SER A 90 15.77 2.13 22.93
C SER A 90 16.01 2.59 21.49
N ASP A 91 16.31 1.68 20.56
CA ASP A 91 16.80 2.00 19.23
C ASP A 91 15.78 1.67 18.13
N ILE A 92 15.00 0.62 18.28
CA ILE A 92 14.04 0.14 17.27
C ILE A 92 12.70 -0.25 17.88
N VAL A 93 11.67 -0.18 17.06
CA VAL A 93 10.41 -0.87 17.29
C VAL A 93 10.05 -1.70 16.06
N VAL A 94 9.69 -2.97 16.26
CA VAL A 94 9.20 -3.89 15.22
C VAL A 94 7.72 -4.11 15.45
N VAL A 95 6.92 -3.84 14.42
CA VAL A 95 5.45 -3.96 14.48
C VAL A 95 4.93 -4.96 13.45
N ALA A 96 3.81 -5.60 13.75
CA ALA A 96 2.99 -6.31 12.77
C ALA A 96 1.96 -5.33 12.17
N LYS A 97 2.30 -4.72 11.03
CA LYS A 97 1.42 -3.78 10.36
C LYS A 97 0.14 -4.47 9.90
N ALA A 98 -1.00 -3.98 10.34
CA ALA A 98 -2.30 -4.39 9.81
C ALA A 98 -2.53 -3.79 8.40
N ILE A 99 -3.51 -4.32 7.67
CA ILE A 99 -4.03 -3.71 6.44
C ILE A 99 -4.72 -2.38 6.77
N GLY A 100 -4.83 -1.50 5.78
CA GLY A 100 -5.43 -0.17 5.97
C GLY A 100 -4.47 0.88 6.55
N TYR A 101 -3.28 0.51 7.01
CA TYR A 101 -2.25 1.45 7.47
C TYR A 101 -1.23 1.73 6.38
N ALA A 102 -0.99 3.01 6.07
CA ALA A 102 0.20 3.41 5.32
C ALA A 102 1.43 3.39 6.25
N ALA A 103 2.62 3.26 5.71
CA ALA A 103 3.85 3.34 6.52
C ALA A 103 4.04 4.73 7.14
N HIS A 104 3.76 5.78 6.37
CA HIS A 104 3.91 7.19 6.74
C HIS A 104 2.84 8.04 6.01
N PRO A 105 2.57 9.27 6.46
CA PRO A 105 1.74 10.22 5.73
C PRO A 105 2.24 10.39 4.29
N SER A 106 1.33 10.54 3.35
CA SER A 106 1.66 10.82 1.95
C SER A 106 0.52 11.60 1.29
N PRO A 107 0.81 12.46 0.31
CA PRO A 107 -0.22 13.19 -0.41
C PRO A 107 -1.33 12.26 -0.92
N GLY A 108 -2.58 12.60 -0.61
CA GLY A 108 -3.76 11.81 -0.96
C GLY A 108 -4.08 10.63 -0.05
N TRP A 109 -3.37 10.44 1.04
CA TRP A 109 -3.69 9.46 2.07
C TRP A 109 -4.26 10.13 3.33
N SER A 110 -5.52 9.84 3.65
CA SER A 110 -6.21 10.34 4.85
C SER A 110 -6.43 9.26 5.93
N GLY A 111 -6.01 8.03 5.65
CA GLY A 111 -6.14 6.91 6.60
C GLY A 111 -5.02 6.86 7.65
N PRO A 112 -5.06 5.87 8.56
CA PRO A 112 -4.07 5.72 9.60
C PRO A 112 -2.68 5.40 9.05
N THR A 113 -1.64 5.78 9.81
CA THR A 113 -0.25 5.47 9.46
C THR A 113 0.45 4.76 10.61
N VAL A 114 1.48 3.97 10.28
CA VAL A 114 2.30 3.30 11.31
C VAL A 114 2.94 4.34 12.23
N ILE A 115 3.47 5.43 11.68
CA ILE A 115 4.04 6.52 12.48
C ILE A 115 3.00 7.15 13.40
N GLY A 116 1.80 7.46 12.89
CA GLY A 116 0.72 8.05 13.67
C GLY A 116 0.33 7.14 14.84
N ALA A 117 0.07 5.86 14.57
CA ALA A 117 -0.31 4.89 15.59
C ALA A 117 0.79 4.67 16.67
N LEU A 118 2.07 4.68 16.27
CA LEU A 118 3.18 4.58 17.21
C LEU A 118 3.28 5.83 18.11
N LYS A 119 3.17 7.02 17.53
CA LYS A 119 3.15 8.29 18.28
C LYS A 119 1.97 8.37 19.26
N GLU A 120 0.77 7.98 18.84
CA GLU A 120 -0.42 7.89 19.70
C GLU A 120 -0.25 6.91 20.85
N SER A 121 0.51 5.83 20.62
CA SER A 121 0.86 4.85 21.67
C SER A 121 2.02 5.30 22.57
N GLY A 122 2.55 6.52 22.39
CA GLY A 122 3.65 7.08 23.19
C GLY A 122 5.04 6.59 22.79
N VAL A 123 5.18 5.88 21.68
CA VAL A 123 6.47 5.43 21.18
C VAL A 123 7.23 6.62 20.59
N GLN A 124 8.40 6.91 21.12
CA GLN A 124 9.29 7.92 20.54
C GLN A 124 9.93 7.37 19.26
N ILE A 125 9.89 8.16 18.20
CA ILE A 125 10.45 7.82 16.89
C ILE A 125 11.59 8.78 16.59
N ALA A 126 12.61 8.31 15.87
CA ALA A 126 13.74 9.16 15.48
C ALA A 126 13.27 10.32 14.59
N HIS A 127 13.54 11.55 15.01
CA HIS A 127 13.23 12.78 14.26
C HIS A 127 14.21 13.02 13.10
N VAL A 128 14.51 11.99 12.32
CA VAL A 128 15.47 12.00 11.22
C VAL A 128 14.78 11.56 9.92
N GLY A 129 15.09 12.25 8.86
CA GLY A 129 14.45 12.09 7.56
C GLY A 129 13.63 13.33 7.20
N SER A 130 12.72 13.23 6.22
CA SER A 130 11.71 14.28 6.04
C SER A 130 10.67 14.19 7.15
N GLU A 131 10.08 15.29 7.55
CA GLU A 131 9.08 15.40 8.62
C GLU A 131 7.94 14.35 8.49
N GLU A 132 7.58 14.00 7.25
CA GLU A 132 6.57 12.98 6.95
C GLU A 132 7.06 11.54 7.08
N ARG A 133 8.38 11.28 7.17
CA ARG A 133 9.00 9.95 7.14
C ARG A 133 9.93 9.68 8.32
N GLU A 134 9.72 10.38 9.41
CA GLU A 134 10.52 10.18 10.63
C GLU A 134 10.64 8.71 11.02
N GLY A 135 11.86 8.24 11.20
CA GLY A 135 12.15 6.85 11.62
C GLY A 135 11.86 5.76 10.58
N ILE A 136 11.24 6.07 9.43
CA ILE A 136 10.88 5.08 8.42
C ILE A 136 12.07 4.76 7.52
N VAL A 137 12.49 3.52 7.54
CA VAL A 137 13.61 2.98 6.75
C VAL A 137 13.17 2.09 5.59
N HIS A 138 11.95 1.56 5.65
CA HIS A 138 11.29 0.79 4.58
C HIS A 138 9.77 0.92 4.66
N ARG A 139 9.06 0.34 3.70
CA ARG A 139 7.60 0.43 3.64
C ARG A 139 6.95 -0.86 3.19
N LEU A 140 5.69 -1.05 3.62
CA LEU A 140 4.74 -1.99 3.05
C LEU A 140 3.60 -1.21 2.39
N ASP A 141 2.96 -1.80 1.38
CA ASP A 141 1.76 -1.24 0.78
C ASP A 141 0.60 -1.25 1.81
N VAL A 142 -0.40 -0.39 1.61
CA VAL A 142 -1.58 -0.30 2.50
C VAL A 142 -2.30 -1.64 2.63
N GLY A 143 -2.43 -2.38 1.53
CA GLY A 143 -3.06 -3.71 1.48
C GLY A 143 -2.14 -4.88 1.88
N THR A 144 -0.87 -4.63 2.22
CA THR A 144 0.07 -5.66 2.65
C THR A 144 0.19 -5.64 4.17
N SER A 145 0.00 -6.77 4.82
CA SER A 145 0.20 -6.96 6.25
C SER A 145 1.59 -7.49 6.58
N GLY A 146 2.01 -7.43 7.85
CA GLY A 146 3.23 -8.05 8.35
C GLY A 146 4.27 -7.11 8.91
N LEU A 147 5.50 -7.60 9.03
CA LEU A 147 6.55 -6.96 9.80
C LEU A 147 7.06 -5.64 9.19
N MET A 148 7.17 -4.64 10.05
CA MET A 148 7.91 -3.41 9.77
C MET A 148 8.80 -3.05 10.94
N VAL A 149 10.03 -2.61 10.67
CA VAL A 149 10.93 -1.98 11.65
C VAL A 149 10.92 -0.47 11.49
N VAL A 150 10.82 0.23 12.60
CA VAL A 150 10.88 1.70 12.68
C VAL A 150 12.02 2.08 13.62
N ALA A 151 12.82 3.06 13.23
CA ALA A 151 13.93 3.55 14.05
C ALA A 151 13.42 4.51 15.13
N LYS A 152 13.91 4.33 16.37
CA LYS A 152 13.63 5.19 17.52
C LYS A 152 14.76 6.16 17.80
N SER A 153 15.99 5.88 17.32
CA SER A 153 17.17 6.72 17.44
C SER A 153 17.79 7.07 16.09
N GLU A 154 18.52 8.18 16.01
CA GLU A 154 19.23 8.60 14.78
C GLU A 154 20.27 7.57 14.34
N ARG A 155 20.96 6.95 15.30
CA ARG A 155 21.90 5.86 15.05
C ARG A 155 21.19 4.68 14.39
N ALA A 156 20.04 4.27 14.94
CA ALA A 156 19.25 3.17 14.37
C ALA A 156 18.76 3.50 12.97
N TYR A 157 18.28 4.72 12.74
CA TYR A 157 17.86 5.16 11.42
C TYR A 157 18.99 5.05 10.40
N THR A 158 20.17 5.59 10.71
CA THR A 158 21.33 5.57 9.82
C THR A 158 21.77 4.13 9.53
N SER A 159 21.95 3.32 10.57
CA SER A 159 22.38 1.93 10.46
C SER A 159 21.39 1.10 9.64
N LEU A 160 20.08 1.15 9.96
CA LEU A 160 19.07 0.39 9.22
C LEU A 160 18.97 0.85 7.77
N LYS A 161 19.00 2.16 7.51
CA LYS A 161 18.97 2.69 6.14
C LYS A 161 20.14 2.21 5.30
N ASP A 162 21.33 2.11 5.91
CA ASP A 162 22.51 1.56 5.24
C ASP A 162 22.34 0.06 4.96
N GLN A 163 21.84 -0.72 5.92
CA GLN A 163 21.58 -2.15 5.74
C GLN A 163 20.50 -2.41 4.65
N PHE A 164 19.44 -1.58 4.58
CA PHE A 164 18.46 -1.67 3.48
C PHE A 164 19.06 -1.30 2.13
N ARG A 165 19.95 -0.29 2.08
CA ARG A 165 20.64 0.14 0.87
C ARG A 165 21.63 -0.91 0.37
N SER A 166 22.40 -1.53 1.27
CA SER A 166 23.37 -2.59 0.97
C SER A 166 22.73 -3.97 0.79
N ARG A 167 21.39 -4.08 0.93
CA ARG A 167 20.62 -5.32 0.80
C ARG A 167 20.98 -6.39 1.83
N GLU A 168 21.46 -5.98 2.98
CA GLU A 168 21.79 -6.89 4.08
C GLU A 168 20.57 -7.36 4.87
N VAL A 169 19.47 -6.59 4.80
CA VAL A 169 18.19 -6.94 5.44
C VAL A 169 17.52 -8.03 4.63
N LYS A 170 17.31 -9.20 5.25
CA LYS A 170 16.53 -10.28 4.66
C LYS A 170 15.05 -10.05 4.92
N LYS A 171 14.25 -10.06 3.86
CA LYS A 171 12.80 -9.80 3.86
C LYS A 171 12.11 -10.99 3.21
N ILE A 172 11.36 -11.75 4.00
CA ILE A 172 10.59 -12.88 3.53
C ILE A 172 9.12 -12.52 3.56
N TYR A 173 8.47 -12.75 2.43
CA TYR A 173 7.03 -12.61 2.28
C TYR A 173 6.41 -13.96 1.97
N HIS A 174 5.16 -14.14 2.36
CA HIS A 174 4.33 -15.18 1.82
C HIS A 174 3.24 -14.55 0.93
N ALA A 175 2.98 -15.19 -0.20
CA ALA A 175 1.95 -14.77 -1.13
C ALA A 175 1.21 -15.96 -1.71
N LEU A 176 -0.10 -15.78 -1.96
CA LEU A 176 -0.91 -16.77 -2.66
C LEU A 176 -1.03 -16.35 -4.12
N ALA A 177 -0.29 -17.00 -4.99
CA ALA A 177 -0.27 -16.76 -6.43
C ALA A 177 -1.35 -17.58 -7.14
N GLN A 178 -2.00 -17.02 -8.16
CA GLN A 178 -2.97 -17.75 -8.98
C GLN A 178 -2.26 -18.73 -9.91
N GLY A 179 -2.82 -19.93 -10.06
CA GLY A 179 -2.25 -21.01 -10.86
C GLY A 179 -1.10 -21.74 -10.15
N HIS A 180 -0.48 -22.64 -10.87
CA HIS A 180 0.70 -23.37 -10.41
C HIS A 180 1.96 -22.71 -10.91
N LEU A 181 2.87 -22.36 -9.99
CA LEU A 181 4.17 -21.85 -10.35
C LEU A 181 5.02 -22.95 -10.99
N ASP A 182 5.40 -22.74 -12.23
CA ASP A 182 6.30 -23.61 -12.98
C ASP A 182 7.36 -22.73 -13.69
N PRO A 183 8.63 -22.82 -13.29
CA PRO A 183 9.20 -23.68 -12.24
C PRO A 183 8.76 -23.31 -10.83
N ALA A 184 8.74 -24.31 -9.92
CA ALA A 184 8.37 -24.12 -8.52
C ALA A 184 9.32 -23.18 -7.74
N VAL A 185 10.55 -23.01 -8.22
CA VAL A 185 11.56 -22.10 -7.67
C VAL A 185 12.09 -21.24 -8.81
N GLY A 186 12.17 -19.95 -8.58
CA GLY A 186 12.62 -19.03 -9.63
C GLY A 186 13.05 -17.66 -9.14
N THR A 187 13.59 -16.89 -10.07
CA THR A 187 13.96 -15.50 -9.87
C THR A 187 13.33 -14.64 -10.96
N ILE A 188 12.65 -13.58 -10.56
CA ILE A 188 12.14 -12.56 -11.48
C ILE A 188 13.08 -11.36 -11.37
N ASP A 189 13.91 -11.18 -12.38
CA ASP A 189 14.80 -10.02 -12.53
C ASP A 189 14.27 -9.15 -13.65
N ALA A 190 13.45 -8.17 -13.29
CA ALA A 190 12.75 -7.32 -14.25
C ALA A 190 12.57 -5.89 -13.68
N PRO A 191 13.00 -4.85 -14.43
CA PRO A 191 12.97 -3.49 -13.95
C PRO A 191 11.53 -2.95 -13.84
N ILE A 192 11.23 -2.18 -12.79
CA ILE A 192 9.90 -1.66 -12.49
C ILE A 192 9.89 -0.13 -12.50
N ASP A 193 8.86 0.43 -13.13
CA ASP A 193 8.50 1.84 -13.05
C ASP A 193 6.98 2.05 -13.13
N ARG A 194 6.53 3.31 -13.15
CA ARG A 194 5.12 3.64 -13.36
C ARG A 194 4.62 3.04 -14.68
N HIS A 195 3.38 2.58 -14.67
CA HIS A 195 2.75 2.06 -15.88
C HIS A 195 2.62 3.20 -16.91
N PRO A 196 3.00 3.00 -18.20
CA PRO A 196 3.07 4.10 -19.18
C PRO A 196 1.73 4.73 -19.54
N LYS A 197 0.61 4.09 -19.20
CA LYS A 197 -0.76 4.57 -19.53
C LYS A 197 -1.67 4.71 -18.31
N GLU A 198 -1.30 4.17 -17.16
CA GLU A 198 -2.15 4.11 -15.96
C GLU A 198 -1.36 4.63 -14.75
N ASP A 199 -1.55 5.90 -14.42
CA ASP A 199 -0.75 6.63 -13.41
C ASP A 199 -0.77 5.99 -12.01
N HIS A 200 -1.82 5.23 -11.68
CA HIS A 200 -1.99 4.57 -10.38
C HIS A 200 -1.30 3.20 -10.27
N ARG A 201 -0.74 2.67 -11.38
CA ARG A 201 -0.10 1.36 -11.45
C ARG A 201 1.39 1.44 -11.70
N PHE A 202 2.07 0.34 -11.38
CA PHE A 202 3.45 0.07 -11.77
C PHE A 202 3.50 -1.10 -12.74
N ALA A 203 4.54 -1.17 -13.55
CA ALA A 203 4.71 -2.24 -14.53
C ALA A 203 6.19 -2.58 -14.69
N VAL A 204 6.46 -3.76 -15.26
CA VAL A 204 7.77 -4.09 -15.80
C VAL A 204 7.98 -3.28 -17.07
N VAL A 205 8.97 -2.39 -17.05
CA VAL A 205 9.35 -1.53 -18.19
C VAL A 205 10.87 -1.46 -18.30
N ALA A 206 11.38 -1.51 -19.53
CA ALA A 206 12.83 -1.60 -19.77
C ALA A 206 13.64 -0.42 -19.17
N SER A 207 13.05 0.78 -19.10
CA SER A 207 13.66 1.98 -18.49
C SER A 207 13.49 2.04 -16.98
N GLY A 208 12.87 1.04 -16.37
CA GLY A 208 12.55 1.02 -14.94
C GLY A 208 13.77 0.81 -14.04
N LYS A 209 13.52 0.88 -12.75
CA LYS A 209 14.53 0.64 -11.71
C LYS A 209 14.77 -0.87 -11.55
N PRO A 210 16.03 -1.34 -11.51
CA PRO A 210 16.35 -2.75 -11.27
C PRO A 210 15.60 -3.33 -10.08
N SER A 211 14.97 -4.49 -10.27
CA SER A 211 14.11 -5.12 -9.28
C SER A 211 14.26 -6.64 -9.37
N VAL A 212 14.60 -7.28 -8.24
CA VAL A 212 14.84 -8.71 -8.16
C VAL A 212 13.98 -9.32 -7.07
N THR A 213 13.24 -10.38 -7.43
CA THR A 213 12.34 -11.14 -6.56
C THR A 213 12.62 -12.63 -6.73
N HIS A 214 13.04 -13.32 -5.65
CA HIS A 214 13.17 -14.76 -5.62
C HIS A 214 11.88 -15.37 -5.07
N TYR A 215 11.47 -16.52 -5.60
CA TYR A 215 10.30 -17.22 -5.08
C TYR A 215 10.53 -18.73 -5.03
N GLU A 216 9.82 -19.37 -4.11
CA GLU A 216 9.75 -20.81 -3.93
C GLU A 216 8.31 -21.20 -3.61
N ALA A 217 7.73 -22.13 -4.36
CA ALA A 217 6.44 -22.70 -4.06
C ALA A 217 6.54 -23.60 -2.81
N ILE A 218 5.79 -23.31 -1.77
CA ILE A 218 5.79 -24.07 -0.52
C ILE A 218 4.57 -24.97 -0.35
N GLU A 219 3.46 -24.63 -1.03
CA GLU A 219 2.26 -25.49 -1.02
C GLU A 219 1.46 -25.27 -2.31
N PHE A 220 1.03 -26.36 -2.96
CA PHE A 220 0.19 -26.31 -4.16
C PHE A 220 -1.25 -26.67 -3.84
N PHE A 221 -2.18 -25.89 -4.39
CA PHE A 221 -3.62 -26.10 -4.32
C PHE A 221 -4.19 -26.17 -5.74
N PRO A 222 -5.42 -26.67 -5.98
CA PRO A 222 -5.95 -26.87 -7.34
C PRO A 222 -5.89 -25.65 -8.28
N ALA A 223 -5.99 -24.44 -7.75
CA ALA A 223 -6.03 -23.20 -8.53
C ALA A 223 -5.01 -22.13 -8.10
N VAL A 224 -4.21 -22.40 -7.08
CA VAL A 224 -3.29 -21.43 -6.51
C VAL A 224 -2.04 -22.10 -5.94
N THR A 225 -0.97 -21.32 -5.76
CA THR A 225 0.27 -21.74 -5.12
C THR A 225 0.59 -20.79 -3.98
N LEU A 226 0.81 -21.32 -2.78
CA LEU A 226 1.42 -20.56 -1.69
C LEU A 226 2.92 -20.49 -1.95
N ALA A 227 3.45 -19.29 -2.06
CA ALA A 227 4.85 -19.03 -2.34
C ALA A 227 5.54 -18.30 -1.19
N ARG A 228 6.77 -18.71 -0.88
CA ARG A 228 7.75 -17.96 -0.11
C ARG A 228 8.53 -17.07 -1.06
N ILE A 229 8.65 -15.81 -0.71
CA ILE A 229 9.26 -14.79 -1.57
C ILE A 229 10.35 -14.08 -0.79
N GLU A 230 11.54 -13.98 -1.40
CA GLU A 230 12.65 -13.20 -0.86
C GLU A 230 12.96 -12.01 -1.77
N LEU A 231 13.02 -10.80 -1.18
CA LEU A 231 13.27 -9.57 -1.92
C LEU A 231 14.71 -9.08 -1.76
N GLU A 232 15.44 -8.96 -2.86
CA GLU A 232 16.68 -8.18 -2.86
C GLU A 232 16.41 -6.68 -2.88
N THR A 233 15.45 -6.26 -3.67
CA THR A 233 15.03 -4.86 -3.83
C THR A 233 13.66 -4.63 -3.19
N GLY A 234 13.24 -3.37 -3.06
CA GLY A 234 11.94 -3.01 -2.47
C GLY A 234 11.29 -1.85 -3.25
N ARG A 235 10.86 -2.11 -4.50
CA ARG A 235 10.13 -1.11 -5.29
C ARG A 235 8.65 -1.15 -4.94
N THR A 236 7.96 -0.05 -5.22
CA THR A 236 6.50 0.02 -5.02
C THR A 236 5.82 -1.10 -5.78
N HIS A 237 4.94 -1.83 -5.09
CA HIS A 237 4.17 -2.97 -5.62
C HIS A 237 5.04 -4.10 -6.24
N GLN A 238 6.32 -4.21 -5.91
CA GLN A 238 7.26 -5.09 -6.62
C GLN A 238 6.79 -6.53 -6.78
N ILE A 239 6.39 -7.20 -5.70
CA ILE A 239 5.92 -8.59 -5.75
C ILE A 239 4.67 -8.70 -6.63
N ARG A 240 3.74 -7.78 -6.47
CA ARG A 240 2.46 -7.73 -7.21
C ARG A 240 2.69 -7.56 -8.71
N VAL A 241 3.60 -6.64 -9.09
CA VAL A 241 3.99 -6.39 -10.49
C VAL A 241 4.70 -7.59 -11.08
N HIS A 242 5.67 -8.16 -10.38
CA HIS A 242 6.46 -9.29 -10.84
C HIS A 242 5.60 -10.54 -11.06
N PHE A 243 4.73 -10.87 -10.09
CA PHE A 243 3.84 -12.03 -10.23
C PHE A 243 2.80 -11.85 -11.33
N ASN A 244 2.28 -10.62 -11.54
CA ASN A 244 1.46 -10.34 -12.72
C ASN A 244 2.25 -10.49 -14.03
N ALA A 245 3.49 -10.04 -14.09
CA ALA A 245 4.33 -10.14 -15.29
C ALA A 245 4.56 -11.60 -15.71
N ILE A 246 4.72 -12.52 -14.76
CA ILE A 246 4.83 -13.97 -15.03
C ILE A 246 3.46 -14.68 -15.14
N LYS A 247 2.33 -13.94 -15.21
CA LYS A 247 0.96 -14.45 -15.35
C LYS A 247 0.41 -15.23 -14.17
N HIS A 248 0.96 -14.97 -12.99
CA HIS A 248 0.50 -15.51 -11.71
C HIS A 248 0.14 -14.40 -10.72
N PRO A 249 -0.87 -13.52 -11.01
CA PRO A 249 -1.22 -12.42 -10.11
C PRO A 249 -1.60 -12.97 -8.73
N LEU A 250 -1.41 -12.15 -7.69
CA LEU A 250 -1.73 -12.57 -6.33
C LEU A 250 -3.24 -12.60 -6.13
N VAL A 251 -3.75 -13.61 -5.44
CA VAL A 251 -5.18 -13.70 -5.09
C VAL A 251 -5.64 -12.43 -4.40
N GLY A 252 -6.78 -11.88 -4.82
CA GLY A 252 -7.33 -10.63 -4.29
C GLY A 252 -6.72 -9.34 -4.83
N ASP A 253 -5.69 -9.42 -5.68
CA ASP A 253 -5.07 -8.24 -6.30
C ASP A 253 -5.75 -7.83 -7.60
N LEU A 254 -6.95 -7.26 -7.49
CA LEU A 254 -7.74 -6.84 -8.64
C LEU A 254 -7.04 -5.77 -9.48
N VAL A 255 -6.20 -4.94 -8.86
CA VAL A 255 -5.40 -3.91 -9.57
C VAL A 255 -4.43 -4.56 -10.56
N TYR A 256 -3.89 -5.72 -10.23
CA TYR A 256 -2.94 -6.47 -11.07
C TYR A 256 -3.53 -7.72 -11.72
N GLY A 257 -4.85 -7.72 -11.95
CA GLY A 257 -5.49 -8.70 -12.82
C GLY A 257 -5.82 -10.05 -12.19
N ALA A 258 -5.95 -10.10 -10.85
CA ALA A 258 -6.44 -11.29 -10.18
C ALA A 258 -7.91 -11.61 -10.58
N ASP A 259 -8.24 -12.90 -10.64
CA ASP A 259 -9.61 -13.34 -10.87
C ASP A 259 -10.52 -12.95 -9.69
N PRO A 260 -11.53 -12.08 -9.91
CA PRO A 260 -12.43 -11.64 -8.85
C PRO A 260 -13.28 -12.80 -8.27
N ARG A 261 -13.61 -13.82 -9.06
CA ARG A 261 -14.37 -14.98 -8.57
C ARG A 261 -13.57 -15.83 -7.60
N LEU A 262 -12.26 -15.96 -7.86
CA LEU A 262 -11.35 -16.65 -6.95
C LEU A 262 -11.16 -15.85 -5.66
N ALA A 263 -11.02 -14.54 -5.78
CA ALA A 263 -10.93 -13.64 -4.62
C ALA A 263 -12.20 -13.74 -3.75
N GLU A 264 -13.39 -13.70 -4.35
CA GLU A 264 -14.67 -13.85 -3.65
C GLU A 264 -14.79 -15.21 -2.94
N ARG A 265 -14.46 -16.30 -3.63
CA ARG A 265 -14.49 -17.66 -3.07
C ARG A 265 -13.59 -17.83 -1.84
N LEU A 266 -12.49 -17.12 -1.81
CA LEU A 266 -11.52 -17.13 -0.68
C LEU A 266 -11.74 -15.96 0.29
N ALA A 267 -12.84 -15.21 0.14
CA ALA A 267 -13.17 -14.03 0.94
C ALA A 267 -12.07 -12.96 0.97
N MET A 268 -11.26 -12.85 -0.10
CA MET A 268 -10.14 -11.92 -0.19
C MET A 268 -10.56 -10.58 -0.78
N LYS A 269 -10.41 -9.50 0.01
CA LYS A 269 -10.67 -8.11 -0.41
C LYS A 269 -9.39 -7.31 -0.66
N ARG A 270 -8.25 -7.95 -0.61
CA ARG A 270 -6.91 -7.38 -0.75
C ARG A 270 -5.94 -8.41 -1.32
N PRO A 271 -4.76 -8.01 -1.82
CA PRO A 271 -3.72 -8.97 -2.20
C PRO A 271 -3.38 -9.93 -1.04
N TRP A 272 -3.41 -11.23 -1.30
CA TRP A 272 -2.92 -12.22 -0.35
C TRP A 272 -1.40 -12.13 -0.30
N LEU A 273 -0.91 -11.18 0.50
CA LEU A 273 0.51 -10.84 0.65
C LEU A 273 0.79 -10.44 2.10
N HIS A 274 1.83 -11.05 2.67
CA HIS A 274 2.22 -10.85 4.06
C HIS A 274 3.74 -10.82 4.21
N ALA A 275 4.27 -9.79 4.88
CA ALA A 275 5.68 -9.70 5.26
C ALA A 275 5.92 -10.59 6.50
N MET A 276 6.32 -11.83 6.24
CA MET A 276 6.37 -12.91 7.21
C MET A 276 7.58 -12.83 8.13
N GLU A 277 8.77 -12.58 7.55
CA GLU A 277 10.01 -12.57 8.30
C GLU A 277 10.86 -11.35 7.98
N LEU A 278 11.53 -10.84 8.99
CA LEU A 278 12.47 -9.72 8.88
C LEU A 278 13.72 -10.06 9.69
N ASP A 279 14.88 -10.00 9.02
CA ASP A 279 16.15 -10.35 9.63
C ASP A 279 17.20 -9.30 9.26
N PHE A 280 17.85 -8.72 10.26
CA PHE A 280 18.82 -7.64 10.11
C PHE A 280 19.80 -7.58 11.28
N ARG A 281 20.86 -6.76 11.18
CA ARG A 281 21.76 -6.50 12.30
C ARG A 281 21.18 -5.43 13.20
N HIS A 282 21.09 -5.72 14.51
CA HIS A 282 20.64 -4.73 15.48
C HIS A 282 21.58 -3.50 15.48
N PRO A 283 21.02 -2.27 15.36
CA PRO A 283 21.82 -1.06 15.16
C PRO A 283 22.88 -0.77 16.22
N THR A 284 22.64 -1.23 17.44
CA THR A 284 23.52 -0.96 18.58
C THR A 284 24.40 -2.16 18.92
N THR A 285 23.82 -3.35 19.02
CA THR A 285 24.59 -4.53 19.42
C THR A 285 25.37 -5.16 18.27
N GLY A 286 24.96 -4.90 17.02
CA GLY A 286 25.53 -5.53 15.84
C GLY A 286 25.13 -6.99 15.66
N GLU A 287 24.42 -7.58 16.63
CA GLU A 287 23.93 -8.95 16.56
C GLU A 287 22.85 -9.12 15.50
N ARG A 288 22.79 -10.28 14.89
CA ARG A 288 21.73 -10.61 13.95
C ARG A 288 20.44 -10.92 14.72
N VAL A 289 19.38 -10.20 14.39
CA VAL A 289 18.05 -10.38 14.99
C VAL A 289 17.06 -10.82 13.93
N HIS A 290 16.19 -11.76 14.32
CA HIS A 290 15.16 -12.33 13.45
C HIS A 290 13.80 -12.16 14.10
N PHE A 291 12.83 -11.70 13.30
CA PHE A 291 11.44 -11.54 13.72
C PHE A 291 10.52 -12.27 12.74
N SER A 292 9.41 -12.80 13.25
CA SER A 292 8.34 -13.38 12.44
C SER A 292 6.98 -12.86 12.91
N ALA A 293 6.01 -12.80 12.00
CA ALA A 293 4.63 -12.43 12.30
C ALA A 293 3.68 -13.53 11.84
N PRO A 294 2.68 -13.95 12.66
CA PRO A 294 1.66 -14.89 12.21
C PRO A 294 0.79 -14.27 11.12
N TYR A 295 0.12 -15.07 10.33
CA TYR A 295 -0.88 -14.60 9.40
C TYR A 295 -2.02 -13.89 10.15
N PRO A 296 -2.52 -12.78 9.63
CA PRO A 296 -3.75 -12.20 10.13
C PRO A 296 -4.94 -13.11 9.78
N PRO A 297 -6.08 -12.98 10.51
CA PRO A 297 -7.22 -13.89 10.41
C PRO A 297 -7.73 -14.12 8.98
N ASP A 298 -7.81 -13.08 8.16
CA ASP A 298 -8.28 -13.17 6.77
C ASP A 298 -7.40 -14.09 5.91
N LEU A 299 -6.07 -14.03 6.06
CA LEU A 299 -5.13 -14.90 5.34
C LEU A 299 -5.17 -16.33 5.90
N GLU A 300 -5.25 -16.46 7.21
CA GLU A 300 -5.28 -17.77 7.87
C GLU A 300 -6.57 -18.54 7.50
N GLU A 301 -7.72 -17.89 7.55
CA GLU A 301 -8.99 -18.47 7.17
C GLU A 301 -9.05 -18.91 5.70
N SER A 302 -8.54 -18.06 4.79
CA SER A 302 -8.48 -18.39 3.37
C SER A 302 -7.59 -19.60 3.10
N LEU A 303 -6.43 -19.68 3.76
CA LEU A 303 -5.50 -20.81 3.64
C LEU A 303 -6.07 -22.07 4.25
N ALA A 304 -6.72 -21.99 5.42
CA ALA A 304 -7.42 -23.11 6.04
C ALA A 304 -8.56 -23.63 5.15
N SER A 305 -9.29 -22.74 4.46
CA SER A 305 -10.33 -23.14 3.50
C SER A 305 -9.75 -23.94 2.32
N LEU A 306 -8.62 -23.50 1.77
CA LEU A 306 -7.92 -24.23 0.71
C LEU A 306 -7.45 -25.62 1.17
N ARG A 307 -6.86 -25.73 2.35
CA ARG A 307 -6.38 -27.00 2.92
C ARG A 307 -7.52 -27.99 3.16
N ARG A 308 -8.68 -27.51 3.61
CA ARG A 308 -9.88 -28.35 3.74
C ARG A 308 -10.39 -28.90 2.41
N SER A 309 -10.26 -28.13 1.32
CA SER A 309 -10.72 -28.54 0.00
C SER A 309 -9.88 -29.65 -0.66
N ILE A 310 -8.68 -29.94 -0.14
CA ILE A 310 -7.81 -31.02 -0.62
C ILE A 310 -8.01 -32.32 0.19
N GLY A 311 -8.46 -32.21 1.45
CA GLY A 311 -8.60 -33.34 2.37
C GLY A 311 -9.97 -34.04 2.33
N GLY A 312 -10.89 -33.60 1.50
CA GLY A 312 -12.20 -34.19 1.24
C GLY A 312 -12.30 -34.71 -0.19
#